data_8ce3b786acd083f4e1ee43451047f3b6
#
_entry.id   8ce3b786acd083f4e1ee43451047f3b6
#
_cell.length_a   1.000
_cell.length_b   1.000
_cell.length_c   1.000
_cell.angle_alpha   90.00
_cell.angle_beta   90.00
_cell.angle_gamma   90.00
#
_symmetry.space_group_name_H-M   'P 1'
#
loop_
_entity.id
_entity.type
_entity.pdbx_description
1 polymer ?
#
loop_
_entity_poly.entity_id
_entity_poly.type
_entity_poly.pdbx_seq_one_letter_code
_entity_poly.pdbx_strand_id
1 'polypeptide(L)'
;NKGPDAVQALKQGKVDCVIIDEQPAKAFVEKNSDLKILDDAFADEEYAICISKDRSDLTEAFNGAIEELKADGTLDDIVNNYIGDDTKGKTPYESPADADHSKGTLKMATNAAFEPYEYYDGDKITGIDADMARAICDKLGYDLEIDDMEFDSIITAVSSGKADFGAAG
;
A
#
# COMPACT_ATOMS: atom_id res chain seq x y z
N ASN A 1 -2.81 15.50 -7.98
CA ASN A 1 -1.91 14.85 -7.03
C ASN A 1 -2.00 13.32 -7.05
N LYS A 2 -2.21 12.72 -8.25
CA LYS A 2 -2.22 11.27 -8.43
C LYS A 2 -1.25 10.90 -9.54
N GLY A 3 -0.57 9.74 -9.40
CA GLY A 3 0.34 9.21 -10.42
C GLY A 3 -0.26 9.21 -11.83
N PRO A 4 -1.49 8.69 -12.04
CA PRO A 4 -2.16 8.73 -13.36
C PRO A 4 -2.28 10.13 -13.95
N ASP A 5 -2.58 11.16 -13.14
CA ASP A 5 -2.70 12.54 -13.61
C ASP A 5 -1.35 13.11 -14.07
N ALA A 6 -0.27 12.80 -13.33
CA ALA A 6 1.09 13.20 -13.67
C ALA A 6 1.53 12.56 -15.00
N VAL A 7 1.29 11.26 -15.16
CA VAL A 7 1.58 10.53 -16.41
C VAL A 7 0.76 11.07 -17.57
N GLN A 8 -0.51 11.39 -17.36
CA GLN A 8 -1.34 12.00 -18.40
C GLN A 8 -0.83 13.40 -18.79
N ALA A 9 -0.35 14.20 -17.84
CA ALA A 9 0.25 15.50 -18.11
C ALA A 9 1.53 15.37 -18.96
N LEU A 10 2.37 14.35 -18.67
CA LEU A 10 3.56 14.03 -19.46
C LEU A 10 3.18 13.67 -20.91
N LYS A 11 2.22 12.78 -21.09
CA LYS A 11 1.76 12.38 -22.44
C LYS A 11 1.14 13.53 -23.24
N GLN A 12 0.60 14.53 -22.57
CA GLN A 12 0.07 15.76 -23.19
C GLN A 12 1.14 16.83 -23.44
N GLY A 13 2.40 16.59 -23.07
CA GLY A 13 3.48 17.56 -23.20
C GLY A 13 3.35 18.78 -22.26
N LYS A 14 2.60 18.64 -21.17
CA LYS A 14 2.45 19.70 -20.16
C LYS A 14 3.60 19.74 -19.18
N VAL A 15 4.29 18.61 -19.02
CA VAL A 15 5.52 18.44 -18.26
C VAL A 15 6.51 17.63 -19.08
N ASP A 16 7.81 17.77 -18.80
CA ASP A 16 8.88 17.10 -19.54
C ASP A 16 9.26 15.75 -18.93
N CYS A 17 9.03 15.57 -17.62
CA CYS A 17 9.26 14.32 -16.90
C CYS A 17 8.32 14.20 -15.69
N VAL A 18 8.24 12.99 -15.13
CA VAL A 18 7.54 12.69 -13.87
C VAL A 18 8.55 12.01 -12.96
N ILE A 19 8.61 12.45 -11.69
CA ILE A 19 9.35 11.79 -10.62
C ILE A 19 8.31 11.04 -9.80
N ILE A 20 8.49 9.73 -9.69
CA ILE A 20 7.56 8.81 -9.02
C ILE A 20 8.33 7.55 -8.64
N ASP A 21 7.82 6.77 -7.70
CA ASP A 21 8.43 5.52 -7.29
C ASP A 21 8.63 4.54 -8.45
N GLU A 22 9.65 3.71 -8.33
CA GLU A 22 10.09 2.80 -9.38
C GLU A 22 8.99 1.79 -9.76
N GLN A 23 8.31 1.19 -8.79
CA GLN A 23 7.30 0.17 -9.08
C GLN A 23 6.05 0.74 -9.78
N PRO A 24 5.44 1.84 -9.32
CA PRO A 24 4.43 2.55 -10.09
C PRO A 24 4.91 3.00 -11.47
N ALA A 25 6.16 3.48 -11.60
CA ALA A 25 6.72 3.83 -12.90
C ALA A 25 6.73 2.62 -13.85
N LYS A 26 7.15 1.44 -13.37
CA LYS A 26 7.11 0.18 -14.13
C LYS A 26 5.69 -0.17 -14.58
N ALA A 27 4.71 -0.10 -13.66
CA ALA A 27 3.30 -0.36 -13.97
C ALA A 27 2.74 0.59 -15.03
N PHE A 28 3.15 1.87 -15.03
CA PHE A 28 2.76 2.82 -16.08
C PHE A 28 3.44 2.52 -17.41
N VAL A 29 4.72 2.20 -17.44
CA VAL A 29 5.45 1.90 -18.67
C VAL A 29 4.96 0.61 -19.33
N GLU A 30 4.60 -0.42 -18.56
CA GLU A 30 3.97 -1.64 -19.09
C GLU A 30 2.70 -1.34 -19.90
N LYS A 31 1.91 -0.36 -19.45
CA LYS A 31 0.65 0.06 -20.07
C LYS A 31 0.81 1.14 -21.14
N ASN A 32 2.00 1.76 -21.27
CA ASN A 32 2.27 2.92 -22.13
C ASN A 32 3.64 2.78 -22.80
N SER A 33 3.67 2.14 -23.97
CA SER A 33 4.90 1.86 -24.72
C SER A 33 5.63 3.11 -25.27
N ASP A 34 5.01 4.28 -25.17
CA ASP A 34 5.56 5.59 -25.53
C ASP A 34 6.32 6.26 -24.37
N LEU A 35 6.36 5.62 -23.20
CA LEU A 35 7.07 6.06 -22.00
C LEU A 35 8.30 5.18 -21.74
N LYS A 36 9.26 5.73 -21.00
CA LYS A 36 10.44 5.00 -20.50
C LYS A 36 10.82 5.49 -19.10
N ILE A 37 11.45 4.61 -18.33
CA ILE A 37 12.12 4.96 -17.09
C ILE A 37 13.57 5.33 -17.42
N LEU A 38 14.11 6.34 -16.74
CA LEU A 38 15.53 6.71 -16.85
C LEU A 38 16.36 5.83 -15.92
N ASP A 39 17.63 5.60 -16.29
CA ASP A 39 18.53 4.69 -15.56
C ASP A 39 18.97 5.21 -14.19
N ASP A 40 18.98 6.54 -14.01
CA ASP A 40 19.42 7.18 -12.76
C ASP A 40 18.25 7.34 -11.80
N ALA A 41 18.35 6.76 -10.59
CA ALA A 41 17.42 6.99 -9.50
C ALA A 41 17.53 8.45 -8.99
N PHE A 42 16.37 9.07 -8.69
CA PHE A 42 16.33 10.42 -8.13
C PHE A 42 16.62 10.43 -6.63
N ALA A 43 16.07 9.46 -5.89
CA ALA A 43 16.26 9.27 -4.45
C ALA A 43 15.96 7.82 -4.08
N ASP A 44 16.50 7.38 -2.94
CA ASP A 44 16.10 6.17 -2.25
C ASP A 44 15.12 6.56 -1.12
N GLU A 45 13.98 5.88 -1.04
CA GLU A 45 12.94 6.17 -0.07
C GLU A 45 12.56 4.92 0.74
N GLU A 46 12.05 5.14 1.94
CA GLU A 46 11.48 4.11 2.80
C GLU A 46 10.03 4.46 3.14
N TYR A 47 9.15 3.48 3.12
CA TYR A 47 7.74 3.66 3.51
C TYR A 47 7.51 3.34 4.97
N ALA A 48 6.51 4.00 5.56
CA ALA A 48 6.07 3.73 6.92
C ALA A 48 4.55 3.89 7.05
N ILE A 49 3.94 2.99 7.81
CA ILE A 49 2.53 3.11 8.21
C ILE A 49 2.41 4.27 9.19
N CYS A 50 1.48 5.20 8.95
CA CYS A 50 1.20 6.28 9.88
C CYS A 50 0.11 5.89 10.88
N ILE A 51 0.38 6.12 12.18
CA ILE A 51 -0.55 5.89 13.30
C ILE A 51 -0.55 7.15 14.16
N SER A 52 -1.69 7.48 14.80
CA SER A 52 -1.76 8.62 15.71
C SER A 52 -0.76 8.47 16.85
N LYS A 53 -0.08 9.56 17.21
CA LYS A 53 0.86 9.59 18.35
C LYS A 53 0.19 9.24 19.69
N ASP A 54 -1.12 9.39 19.78
CA ASP A 54 -1.90 9.05 20.96
C ASP A 54 -2.22 7.54 21.05
N ARG A 55 -1.83 6.76 20.02
CA ARG A 55 -2.03 5.31 19.91
C ARG A 55 -0.70 4.56 19.88
N SER A 56 0.14 4.82 20.89
CA SER A 56 1.42 4.09 21.04
C SER A 56 1.21 2.58 21.22
N ASP A 57 0.10 2.17 21.85
CA ASP A 57 -0.35 0.80 21.97
C ASP A 57 -0.49 0.11 20.61
N LEU A 58 -1.14 0.80 19.66
CA LEU A 58 -1.32 0.30 18.30
C LEU A 58 -0.01 0.28 17.52
N THR A 59 0.84 1.30 17.70
CA THR A 59 2.17 1.36 17.07
C THR A 59 3.04 0.18 17.49
N GLU A 60 3.09 -0.14 18.78
CA GLU A 60 3.84 -1.29 19.32
C GLU A 60 3.28 -2.60 18.77
N ALA A 61 1.95 -2.76 18.74
CA ALA A 61 1.30 -3.95 18.21
C ALA A 61 1.59 -4.14 16.71
N PHE A 62 1.52 -3.08 15.90
CA PHE A 62 1.83 -3.12 14.47
C PHE A 62 3.28 -3.49 14.23
N ASN A 63 4.22 -2.87 14.92
CA ASN A 63 5.64 -3.19 14.79
C ASN A 63 5.91 -4.66 15.15
N GLY A 64 5.30 -5.18 16.21
CA GLY A 64 5.40 -6.59 16.59
C GLY A 64 4.86 -7.53 15.51
N ALA A 65 3.68 -7.23 14.96
CA ALA A 65 3.08 -8.01 13.88
C ALA A 65 3.94 -7.98 12.60
N ILE A 66 4.49 -6.82 12.23
CA ILE A 66 5.39 -6.69 11.07
C ILE A 66 6.65 -7.53 11.25
N GLU A 67 7.28 -7.53 12.44
CA GLU A 67 8.46 -8.36 12.71
C GLU A 67 8.13 -9.86 12.63
N GLU A 68 6.96 -10.28 13.09
CA GLU A 68 6.51 -11.67 12.95
C GLU A 68 6.26 -12.04 11.48
N LEU A 69 5.60 -11.16 10.69
CA LEU A 69 5.34 -11.38 9.27
C LEU A 69 6.62 -11.43 8.44
N LYS A 70 7.65 -10.66 8.83
CA LYS A 70 9.00 -10.77 8.27
C LYS A 70 9.65 -12.11 8.63
N ALA A 71 9.58 -12.51 9.90
CA ALA A 71 10.24 -13.71 10.40
C ALA A 71 9.65 -15.00 9.83
N ASP A 72 8.34 -15.05 9.58
CA ASP A 72 7.66 -16.23 9.00
C ASP A 72 7.60 -16.22 7.46
N GLY A 73 8.09 -15.15 6.80
CA GLY A 73 8.15 -15.01 5.36
C GLY A 73 6.86 -14.50 4.69
N THR A 74 5.78 -14.28 5.47
CA THR A 74 4.49 -13.83 4.91
C THR A 74 4.63 -12.47 4.22
N LEU A 75 5.42 -11.54 4.79
CA LEU A 75 5.62 -10.23 4.18
C LEU A 75 6.37 -10.33 2.84
N ASP A 76 7.39 -11.19 2.76
CA ASP A 76 8.13 -11.43 1.52
C ASP A 76 7.21 -12.06 0.45
N ASP A 77 6.35 -12.99 0.82
CA ASP A 77 5.37 -13.60 -0.08
C ASP A 77 4.38 -12.57 -0.62
N ILE A 78 3.87 -11.67 0.26
CA ILE A 78 2.99 -10.56 -0.15
C ILE A 78 3.71 -9.66 -1.15
N VAL A 79 4.90 -9.18 -0.83
CA VAL A 79 5.68 -8.31 -1.73
C VAL A 79 5.95 -9.00 -3.06
N ASN A 80 6.44 -10.24 -3.04
CA ASN A 80 6.75 -11.02 -4.24
C ASN A 80 5.53 -11.32 -5.09
N ASN A 81 4.33 -11.40 -4.50
CA ASN A 81 3.09 -11.59 -5.25
C ASN A 81 2.78 -10.40 -6.19
N TYR A 82 3.27 -9.21 -5.87
CA TYR A 82 3.00 -7.98 -6.64
C TYR A 82 4.16 -7.52 -7.50
N ILE A 83 5.41 -7.67 -7.03
CA ILE A 83 6.61 -7.14 -7.71
C ILE A 83 7.67 -8.19 -8.06
N GLY A 84 7.47 -9.46 -7.74
CA GLY A 84 8.40 -10.54 -8.10
C GLY A 84 8.22 -10.97 -9.55
N ASP A 85 9.30 -10.92 -10.35
CA ASP A 85 9.27 -11.24 -11.79
C ASP A 85 8.66 -12.61 -12.10
N ASP A 86 9.03 -13.64 -11.30
CA ASP A 86 8.56 -15.02 -11.49
C ASP A 86 7.41 -15.41 -10.55
N THR A 87 7.04 -14.56 -9.58
CA THR A 87 6.10 -14.88 -8.49
C THR A 87 4.81 -14.08 -8.54
N LYS A 88 4.75 -13.04 -9.36
CA LYS A 88 3.59 -12.15 -9.50
C LYS A 88 2.29 -12.95 -9.74
N GLY A 89 1.31 -12.75 -8.86
CA GLY A 89 0.00 -13.39 -8.91
C GLY A 89 -0.04 -14.85 -8.45
N LYS A 90 1.05 -15.41 -7.90
CA LYS A 90 1.10 -16.83 -7.50
C LYS A 90 0.82 -17.08 -6.02
N THR A 91 1.03 -16.07 -5.17
CA THR A 91 0.91 -16.19 -3.71
C THR A 91 0.04 -15.06 -3.14
N PRO A 92 -1.23 -14.89 -3.61
CA PRO A 92 -2.11 -13.88 -3.03
C PRO A 92 -2.29 -14.15 -1.54
N TYR A 93 -2.26 -13.10 -0.72
CA TYR A 93 -2.53 -13.26 0.69
C TYR A 93 -4.01 -13.59 0.91
N GLU A 94 -4.26 -14.65 1.64
CA GLU A 94 -5.57 -15.06 2.10
C GLU A 94 -5.57 -15.13 3.63
N SER A 95 -6.54 -14.47 4.25
CA SER A 95 -6.72 -14.58 5.71
C SER A 95 -6.93 -16.02 6.12
N PRO A 96 -6.26 -16.50 7.20
CA PRO A 96 -6.51 -17.84 7.73
C PRO A 96 -8.00 -18.05 8.02
N ALA A 97 -8.53 -19.22 7.70
CA ALA A 97 -9.95 -19.53 7.88
C ALA A 97 -10.40 -19.51 9.35
N ASP A 98 -9.45 -19.63 10.26
CA ASP A 98 -9.62 -19.60 11.72
C ASP A 98 -9.07 -18.29 12.35
N ALA A 99 -8.85 -17.26 11.55
CA ALA A 99 -8.42 -15.97 12.08
C ALA A 99 -9.44 -15.43 13.09
N ASP A 100 -8.94 -15.02 14.25
CA ASP A 100 -9.78 -14.40 15.28
C ASP A 100 -9.91 -12.90 15.00
N HIS A 101 -11.13 -12.42 14.82
CA HIS A 101 -11.42 -10.99 14.62
C HIS A 101 -12.27 -10.42 15.77
N SER A 102 -12.19 -11.03 16.95
CA SER A 102 -13.05 -10.69 18.10
C SER A 102 -12.74 -9.32 18.72
N LYS A 103 -11.63 -8.68 18.36
CA LYS A 103 -11.25 -7.35 18.88
C LYS A 103 -11.95 -6.19 18.15
N GLY A 104 -12.73 -6.47 17.11
CA GLY A 104 -13.43 -5.46 16.32
C GLY A 104 -12.73 -5.14 15.00
N THR A 105 -12.90 -3.92 14.49
CA THR A 105 -12.42 -3.49 13.17
C THR A 105 -11.42 -2.36 13.31
N LEU A 106 -10.33 -2.43 12.56
CA LEU A 106 -9.42 -1.31 12.33
C LEU A 106 -9.67 -0.70 10.95
N LYS A 107 -9.64 0.63 10.88
CA LYS A 107 -9.82 1.39 9.64
C LYS A 107 -8.47 1.88 9.11
N MET A 108 -8.17 1.47 7.87
CA MET A 108 -7.04 1.95 7.09
C MET A 108 -7.49 3.08 6.17
N ALA A 109 -6.82 4.22 6.23
CA ALA A 109 -6.93 5.26 5.22
C ALA A 109 -5.87 5.03 4.14
N THR A 110 -6.27 5.11 2.86
CA THR A 110 -5.37 4.92 1.72
C THR A 110 -5.78 5.81 0.55
N ASN A 111 -4.97 5.83 -0.53
CA ASN A 111 -5.34 6.40 -1.82
C ASN A 111 -5.13 5.37 -2.93
N ALA A 112 -6.18 4.61 -3.25
CA ALA A 112 -6.13 3.43 -4.11
C ALA A 112 -5.92 3.76 -5.61
N ALA A 113 -4.86 4.50 -5.92
CA ALA A 113 -4.45 4.91 -7.26
C ALA A 113 -2.95 4.72 -7.53
N PHE A 114 -2.27 3.85 -6.76
CA PHE A 114 -0.82 3.70 -6.74
C PHE A 114 -0.37 2.23 -6.85
N GLU A 115 -0.68 1.59 -8.00
CA GLU A 115 -0.26 0.21 -8.30
C GLU A 115 1.28 0.09 -8.31
N PRO A 116 1.88 -0.92 -7.66
CA PRO A 116 1.28 -2.14 -7.08
C PRO A 116 0.99 -2.06 -5.57
N TYR A 117 1.12 -0.91 -4.94
CA TYR A 117 0.97 -0.75 -3.48
C TYR A 117 -0.49 -0.76 -3.03
N GLU A 118 -1.33 0.13 -3.61
CA GLU A 118 -2.76 0.19 -3.34
C GLU A 118 -3.52 0.63 -4.60
N TYR A 119 -4.42 -0.20 -5.05
CA TYR A 119 -5.18 0.05 -6.28
C TYR A 119 -6.47 -0.76 -6.32
N TYR A 120 -7.37 -0.41 -7.23
CA TYR A 120 -8.58 -1.16 -7.47
C TYR A 120 -8.36 -2.31 -8.44
N ASP A 121 -8.76 -3.53 -8.04
CA ASP A 121 -8.99 -4.67 -8.93
C ASP A 121 -10.50 -4.97 -8.90
N GLY A 122 -11.21 -4.56 -9.95
CA GLY A 122 -12.67 -4.50 -9.93
C GLY A 122 -13.19 -3.53 -8.86
N ASP A 123 -13.99 -4.04 -7.93
CA ASP A 123 -14.55 -3.27 -6.82
C ASP A 123 -13.74 -3.42 -5.51
N LYS A 124 -12.64 -4.17 -5.54
CA LYS A 124 -11.82 -4.45 -4.36
C LYS A 124 -10.52 -3.64 -4.38
N ILE A 125 -10.18 -3.04 -3.24
CA ILE A 125 -8.85 -2.48 -3.04
C ILE A 125 -7.89 -3.61 -2.71
N THR A 126 -6.79 -3.68 -3.46
CA THR A 126 -5.74 -4.69 -3.38
C THR A 126 -4.37 -4.04 -3.51
N GLY A 127 -3.31 -4.80 -3.39
CA GLY A 127 -1.93 -4.33 -3.46
C GLY A 127 -1.14 -4.71 -2.22
N ILE A 128 0.14 -4.38 -2.23
CA ILE A 128 1.08 -4.70 -1.14
C ILE A 128 0.56 -4.15 0.19
N ASP A 129 0.14 -2.88 0.21
CA ASP A 129 -0.31 -2.21 1.43
C ASP A 129 -1.62 -2.79 1.95
N ALA A 130 -2.57 -3.09 1.05
CA ALA A 130 -3.84 -3.70 1.43
C ALA A 130 -3.67 -5.10 2.01
N ASP A 131 -2.81 -5.94 1.40
CA ASP A 131 -2.59 -7.30 1.87
C ASP A 131 -1.70 -7.33 3.13
N MET A 132 -0.69 -6.46 3.24
CA MET A 132 0.08 -6.27 4.46
C MET A 132 -0.81 -5.82 5.62
N ALA A 133 -1.69 -4.83 5.41
CA ALA A 133 -2.62 -4.37 6.42
C ALA A 133 -3.58 -5.49 6.87
N ARG A 134 -4.05 -6.31 5.93
CA ARG A 134 -4.90 -7.48 6.23
C ARG A 134 -4.15 -8.50 7.09
N ALA A 135 -2.90 -8.83 6.71
CA ALA A 135 -2.07 -9.77 7.45
C ALA A 135 -1.75 -9.27 8.89
N ILE A 136 -1.51 -7.97 9.05
CA ILE A 136 -1.32 -7.35 10.37
C ILE A 136 -2.60 -7.46 11.20
N CYS A 137 -3.77 -7.12 10.63
CA CYS A 137 -5.05 -7.19 11.33
C CYS A 137 -5.39 -8.62 11.75
N ASP A 138 -5.18 -9.62 10.88
CA ASP A 138 -5.38 -11.03 11.19
C ASP A 138 -4.50 -11.48 12.37
N LYS A 139 -3.22 -11.12 12.38
CA LYS A 139 -2.33 -11.42 13.52
C LYS A 139 -2.75 -10.75 14.82
N LEU A 140 -3.29 -9.53 14.73
CA LEU A 140 -3.69 -8.75 15.91
C LEU A 140 -5.10 -9.08 16.40
N GLY A 141 -5.90 -9.79 15.63
CA GLY A 141 -7.26 -10.18 15.99
C GLY A 141 -8.34 -9.16 15.62
N TYR A 142 -8.14 -8.40 14.55
CA TYR A 142 -9.07 -7.39 14.05
C TYR A 142 -9.55 -7.67 12.63
N ASP A 143 -10.78 -7.27 12.33
CA ASP A 143 -11.22 -7.05 10.96
C ASP A 143 -10.54 -5.81 10.37
N LEU A 144 -10.41 -5.76 9.03
CA LEU A 144 -9.89 -4.60 8.30
C LEU A 144 -10.99 -3.96 7.45
N GLU A 145 -11.19 -2.66 7.63
CA GLU A 145 -11.93 -1.77 6.72
C GLU A 145 -10.95 -0.84 6.02
N ILE A 146 -11.03 -0.73 4.69
CA ILE A 146 -10.14 0.14 3.91
C ILE A 146 -10.97 1.29 3.33
N ASP A 147 -10.62 2.52 3.71
CA ASP A 147 -11.23 3.76 3.22
C ASP A 147 -10.32 4.42 2.18
N ASP A 148 -10.78 4.46 0.93
CA ASP A 148 -10.13 5.23 -0.14
C ASP A 148 -10.47 6.70 -0.01
N MET A 149 -9.44 7.54 -0.05
CA MET A 149 -9.60 9.00 0.03
C MET A 149 -8.48 9.74 -0.72
N GLU A 150 -8.61 11.05 -0.85
CA GLU A 150 -7.52 11.87 -1.39
C GLU A 150 -6.28 11.76 -0.51
N PHE A 151 -5.10 11.56 -1.11
CA PHE A 151 -3.83 11.34 -0.42
C PHE A 151 -3.56 12.39 0.67
N ASP A 152 -3.74 13.67 0.35
CA ASP A 152 -3.54 14.78 1.30
C ASP A 152 -4.48 14.73 2.53
N SER A 153 -5.52 13.90 2.50
CA SER A 153 -6.50 13.76 3.60
C SER A 153 -6.13 12.65 4.59
N ILE A 154 -5.23 11.73 4.24
CA ILE A 154 -4.89 10.53 5.03
C ILE A 154 -4.39 10.92 6.43
N ILE A 155 -3.39 11.79 6.50
CA ILE A 155 -2.81 12.22 7.79
C ILE A 155 -3.86 12.88 8.69
N THR A 156 -4.77 13.67 8.09
CA THR A 156 -5.87 14.30 8.83
C THR A 156 -6.88 13.27 9.32
N ALA A 157 -7.20 12.26 8.52
CA ALA A 157 -8.11 11.19 8.92
C ALA A 157 -7.55 10.39 10.12
N VAL A 158 -6.26 10.06 10.08
CA VAL A 158 -5.58 9.35 11.19
C VAL A 158 -5.49 10.23 12.44
N SER A 159 -5.05 11.49 12.31
CA SER A 159 -4.89 12.38 13.46
C SER A 159 -6.21 12.75 14.14
N SER A 160 -7.32 12.76 13.40
CA SER A 160 -8.66 13.02 13.94
C SER A 160 -9.37 11.77 14.47
N GLY A 161 -8.78 10.58 14.33
CA GLY A 161 -9.39 9.31 14.72
C GLY A 161 -10.50 8.84 13.78
N LYS A 162 -10.62 9.42 12.57
CA LYS A 162 -11.52 8.94 11.52
C LYS A 162 -11.03 7.62 10.92
N ALA A 163 -9.71 7.44 10.85
CA ALA A 163 -9.04 6.19 10.55
C ALA A 163 -8.08 5.84 11.71
N ASP A 164 -7.81 4.55 11.91
CA ASP A 164 -6.88 4.08 12.95
C ASP A 164 -5.44 4.18 12.50
N PHE A 165 -5.20 3.96 11.21
CA PHE A 165 -3.88 4.08 10.59
C PHE A 165 -4.01 4.46 9.11
N GLY A 166 -2.89 4.85 8.51
CA GLY A 166 -2.78 5.12 7.09
C GLY A 166 -1.60 4.37 6.48
N ALA A 167 -1.83 3.76 5.32
CA ALA A 167 -0.80 3.18 4.47
C ALA A 167 -1.09 3.58 3.03
N ALA A 168 -0.14 4.28 2.42
CA ALA A 168 -0.22 4.75 1.05
C ALA A 168 1.17 5.20 0.59
N GLY A 169 1.54 4.86 -0.63
CA GLY A 169 2.78 5.23 -1.28
C GLY A 169 2.79 6.60 -1.94
#